data_c35b795ba22e2e36712822bfca73959a
#
_entry.id   c35b795ba22e2e36712822bfca73959a
#
_cell.length_a   1.000
_cell.length_b   1.000
_cell.length_c   1.000
_cell.angle_alpha   90.00
_cell.angle_beta   90.00
_cell.angle_gamma   90.00
#
_symmetry.space_group_name_H-M   'P 1'
#
loop_
_entity.id
_entity.type
_entity.pdbx_description
1 polymer ?
#
loop_
_entity_poly.entity_id
_entity_poly.type
_entity_poly.pdbx_seq_one_letter_code
_entity_poly.pdbx_strand_id
1 'polypeptide(L)'
;MDASEQIQRMGEFLDKKKAEIAELIRKKELHLNISFSEISRFDPELAEELLDNPEDILQAGNLAIKNINSAIKNFYLRFKDLPKSAQVKVREIRSSHIGKFVSIDGVVRQKSDVRPQVTIAKFECPACGNVISVPQLDTKFHEPTRCGCGRKGKFKILEKELVDAQGIVLEENPEKLEGGEQPKRINLFLKADLVSPLSEKRTNPGMNILVTGQIKEVPIISRTGAPSTRFDLMVDINHVEPKEESFHELSISKKQEDAILELSKDPHLLKKMIA
;
A
#
# COMPACT_ATOMS: atom_id res chain seq x y z
N MET A 1 -11.18 -5.77 -19.54
CA MET A 1 -11.44 -7.19 -19.13
C MET A 1 -12.69 -7.24 -18.28
N ASP A 2 -13.44 -8.38 -18.33
CA ASP A 2 -14.62 -8.59 -17.48
C ASP A 2 -14.19 -9.04 -16.07
N ALA A 3 -14.93 -8.65 -15.02
CA ALA A 3 -14.57 -8.99 -13.62
C ALA A 3 -14.39 -10.49 -13.39
N SER A 4 -15.23 -11.33 -14.03
CA SER A 4 -15.10 -12.79 -13.95
C SER A 4 -13.82 -13.31 -14.58
N GLU A 5 -13.39 -12.72 -15.68
CA GLU A 5 -12.15 -13.06 -16.37
C GLU A 5 -10.92 -12.63 -15.58
N GLN A 6 -10.96 -11.44 -14.95
CA GLN A 6 -9.91 -10.96 -14.05
C GLN A 6 -9.71 -11.92 -12.86
N ILE A 7 -10.81 -12.39 -12.23
CA ILE A 7 -10.76 -13.34 -11.12
C ILE A 7 -10.18 -14.67 -11.56
N GLN A 8 -10.57 -15.18 -12.73
CA GLN A 8 -10.07 -16.45 -13.25
C GLN A 8 -8.56 -16.35 -13.55
N ARG A 9 -8.13 -15.38 -14.33
CA ARG A 9 -6.72 -15.21 -14.72
C ARG A 9 -5.82 -14.95 -13.51
N MET A 10 -6.28 -14.13 -12.56
CA MET A 10 -5.57 -13.92 -11.29
C MET A 10 -5.53 -15.21 -10.45
N GLY A 11 -6.59 -16.02 -10.46
CA GLY A 11 -6.62 -17.34 -9.83
C GLY A 11 -5.58 -18.29 -10.41
N GLU A 12 -5.48 -18.39 -11.73
CA GLU A 12 -4.49 -19.22 -12.43
C GLU A 12 -3.04 -18.77 -12.13
N PHE A 13 -2.82 -17.46 -12.00
CA PHE A 13 -1.53 -16.92 -11.58
C PHE A 13 -1.19 -17.31 -10.13
N LEU A 14 -2.13 -17.13 -9.22
CA LEU A 14 -1.94 -17.43 -7.79
C LEU A 14 -1.85 -18.94 -7.51
N ASP A 15 -2.47 -19.79 -8.31
CA ASP A 15 -2.34 -21.25 -8.20
C ASP A 15 -0.89 -21.71 -8.43
N LYS A 16 -0.14 -21.05 -9.32
CA LYS A 16 1.31 -21.31 -9.51
C LYS A 16 2.12 -20.94 -8.26
N LYS A 17 1.65 -19.99 -7.46
CA LYS A 17 2.29 -19.53 -6.22
C LYS A 17 1.70 -20.16 -4.94
N LYS A 18 0.85 -21.16 -5.08
CA LYS A 18 0.15 -21.78 -3.95
C LYS A 18 1.08 -22.33 -2.85
N ALA A 19 2.23 -22.88 -3.22
CA ALA A 19 3.23 -23.37 -2.27
C ALA A 19 3.85 -22.22 -1.47
N GLU A 20 4.18 -21.10 -2.13
CA GLU A 20 4.71 -19.89 -1.50
C GLU A 20 3.69 -19.25 -0.55
N ILE A 21 2.43 -19.14 -0.99
CA ILE A 21 1.32 -18.65 -0.15
C ILE A 21 1.16 -19.52 1.09
N ALA A 22 1.20 -20.85 0.96
CA ALA A 22 1.07 -21.76 2.09
C ALA A 22 2.22 -21.63 3.10
N GLU A 23 3.45 -21.35 2.62
CA GLU A 23 4.61 -21.11 3.48
C GLU A 23 4.50 -19.77 4.23
N LEU A 24 4.10 -18.69 3.56
CA LEU A 24 3.86 -17.37 4.15
C LEU A 24 2.81 -17.43 5.27
N ILE A 25 1.72 -18.17 5.03
CA ILE A 25 0.69 -18.38 6.03
C ILE A 25 1.24 -19.12 7.28
N ARG A 26 2.09 -20.13 7.10
CA ARG A 26 2.75 -20.82 8.23
C ARG A 26 3.64 -19.90 9.04
N LYS A 27 4.29 -18.94 8.36
CA LYS A 27 5.13 -17.89 8.99
C LYS A 27 4.30 -16.76 9.59
N LYS A 28 2.97 -16.79 9.45
CA LYS A 28 2.04 -15.70 9.84
C LYS A 28 2.29 -14.39 9.09
N GLU A 29 2.89 -14.47 7.92
CA GLU A 29 2.99 -13.34 7.01
C GLU A 29 1.68 -13.24 6.23
N LEU A 30 1.08 -12.05 6.25
CA LEU A 30 -0.26 -11.82 5.68
C LEU A 30 -0.20 -11.15 4.31
N HIS A 31 0.95 -11.19 3.64
CA HIS A 31 1.12 -10.58 2.32
C HIS A 31 2.03 -11.42 1.43
N LEU A 32 1.77 -11.32 0.13
CA LEU A 32 2.61 -11.88 -0.93
C LEU A 32 3.17 -10.73 -1.77
N ASN A 33 4.49 -10.66 -1.87
CA ASN A 33 5.18 -9.70 -2.74
C ASN A 33 5.29 -10.28 -4.15
N ILE A 34 4.78 -9.56 -5.13
CA ILE A 34 4.76 -9.94 -6.55
C ILE A 34 5.50 -8.87 -7.34
N SER A 35 6.51 -9.26 -8.12
CA SER A 35 7.15 -8.35 -9.06
C SER A 35 6.25 -8.12 -10.27
N PHE A 36 6.16 -6.87 -10.74
CA PHE A 36 5.42 -6.55 -11.96
C PHE A 36 5.88 -7.38 -13.16
N SER A 37 7.17 -7.68 -13.24
CA SER A 37 7.73 -8.52 -14.29
C SER A 37 7.18 -9.95 -14.30
N GLU A 38 6.79 -10.50 -13.15
CA GLU A 38 6.21 -11.84 -13.07
C GLU A 38 4.80 -11.86 -13.64
N ILE A 39 3.98 -10.87 -13.32
CA ILE A 39 2.63 -10.71 -13.89
C ILE A 39 2.72 -10.45 -15.39
N SER A 40 3.58 -9.54 -15.81
CA SER A 40 3.75 -9.19 -17.23
C SER A 40 4.21 -10.37 -18.10
N ARG A 41 5.02 -11.29 -17.55
CA ARG A 41 5.41 -12.54 -18.25
C ARG A 41 4.29 -13.57 -18.28
N PHE A 42 3.43 -13.56 -17.27
CA PHE A 42 2.31 -14.49 -17.20
C PHE A 42 1.18 -14.06 -18.13
N ASP A 43 0.76 -12.82 -18.02
CA ASP A 43 -0.31 -12.21 -18.79
C ASP A 43 -0.05 -10.70 -18.94
N PRO A 44 0.38 -10.21 -20.12
CA PRO A 44 0.62 -8.79 -20.36
C PRO A 44 -0.64 -7.92 -20.21
N GLU A 45 -1.81 -8.44 -20.59
CA GLU A 45 -3.08 -7.74 -20.54
C GLU A 45 -3.52 -7.50 -19.08
N LEU A 46 -3.31 -8.51 -18.22
CA LEU A 46 -3.54 -8.39 -16.78
C LEU A 46 -2.58 -7.39 -16.12
N ALA A 47 -1.35 -7.31 -16.61
CA ALA A 47 -0.35 -6.35 -16.12
C ALA A 47 -0.68 -4.90 -16.51
N GLU A 48 -1.19 -4.67 -17.72
CA GLU A 48 -1.69 -3.35 -18.16
C GLU A 48 -2.91 -2.93 -17.36
N GLU A 49 -3.86 -3.84 -17.16
CA GLU A 49 -5.05 -3.60 -16.35
C GLU A 49 -4.70 -3.25 -14.89
N LEU A 50 -3.66 -3.87 -14.33
CA LEU A 50 -3.16 -3.52 -12.99
C LEU A 50 -2.68 -2.06 -12.92
N LEU A 51 -2.10 -1.51 -13.99
CA LEU A 51 -1.65 -0.12 -14.02
C LEU A 51 -2.82 0.87 -14.17
N ASP A 52 -3.83 0.51 -14.96
CA ASP A 52 -4.96 1.40 -15.27
C ASP A 52 -6.10 1.27 -14.25
N ASN A 53 -6.43 0.04 -13.80
CA ASN A 53 -7.52 -0.27 -12.87
C ASN A 53 -7.05 -1.16 -11.71
N PRO A 54 -6.14 -0.69 -10.86
CA PRO A 54 -5.52 -1.51 -9.80
C PRO A 54 -6.52 -2.04 -8.79
N GLU A 55 -7.60 -1.30 -8.52
CA GLU A 55 -8.59 -1.68 -7.51
C GLU A 55 -9.32 -2.96 -7.89
N ASP A 56 -9.71 -3.09 -9.15
CA ASP A 56 -10.40 -4.27 -9.67
C ASP A 56 -9.49 -5.51 -9.61
N ILE A 57 -8.22 -5.37 -10.01
CA ILE A 57 -7.24 -6.46 -9.96
C ILE A 57 -6.91 -6.87 -8.51
N LEU A 58 -6.78 -5.91 -7.60
CA LEU A 58 -6.57 -6.20 -6.18
C LEU A 58 -7.77 -6.93 -5.56
N GLN A 59 -8.99 -6.53 -5.92
CA GLN A 59 -10.22 -7.20 -5.49
C GLN A 59 -10.32 -8.62 -6.08
N ALA A 60 -10.06 -8.77 -7.37
CA ALA A 60 -10.01 -10.07 -8.05
C ALA A 60 -8.99 -11.02 -7.38
N GLY A 61 -7.79 -10.51 -7.07
CA GLY A 61 -6.76 -11.26 -6.36
C GLY A 61 -7.19 -11.68 -4.95
N ASN A 62 -7.82 -10.79 -4.20
CA ASN A 62 -8.35 -11.11 -2.87
C ASN A 62 -9.45 -12.18 -2.92
N LEU A 63 -10.31 -12.16 -3.94
CA LEU A 63 -11.32 -13.20 -4.16
C LEU A 63 -10.68 -14.52 -4.55
N ALA A 64 -9.69 -14.51 -5.43
CA ALA A 64 -8.96 -15.71 -5.84
C ALA A 64 -8.24 -16.38 -4.65
N ILE A 65 -7.61 -15.59 -3.75
CA ILE A 65 -6.99 -16.13 -2.53
C ILE A 65 -8.02 -16.79 -1.61
N LYS A 66 -9.19 -16.18 -1.42
CA LYS A 66 -10.28 -16.77 -0.63
C LYS A 66 -10.76 -18.10 -1.21
N ASN A 67 -10.75 -18.26 -2.53
CA ASN A 67 -11.08 -19.52 -3.20
C ASN A 67 -10.01 -20.59 -2.96
N ILE A 68 -8.72 -20.21 -2.89
CA ILE A 68 -7.61 -21.13 -2.59
C ILE A 68 -7.69 -21.60 -1.14
N ASN A 69 -7.97 -20.69 -0.21
CA ASN A 69 -8.06 -21.01 1.22
C ASN A 69 -9.08 -20.10 1.92
N SER A 70 -10.27 -20.60 2.16
CA SER A 70 -11.38 -19.88 2.81
C SER A 70 -11.13 -19.47 4.27
N ALA A 71 -10.13 -20.07 4.93
CA ALA A 71 -9.78 -19.74 6.32
C ALA A 71 -8.99 -18.43 6.45
N ILE A 72 -8.46 -17.90 5.34
CA ILE A 72 -7.66 -16.68 5.35
C ILE A 72 -8.60 -15.48 5.25
N LYS A 73 -8.70 -14.70 6.32
CA LYS A 73 -9.57 -13.51 6.34
C LYS A 73 -8.90 -12.28 5.71
N ASN A 74 -7.61 -12.08 5.98
CA ASN A 74 -6.88 -10.87 5.56
C ASN A 74 -5.53 -11.27 4.98
N PHE A 75 -5.43 -11.33 3.66
CA PHE A 75 -4.19 -11.57 2.95
C PHE A 75 -4.06 -10.52 1.84
N TYR A 76 -2.89 -9.91 1.72
CA TYR A 76 -2.69 -8.77 0.83
C TYR A 76 -1.72 -9.11 -0.29
N LEU A 77 -2.06 -8.72 -1.51
CA LEU A 77 -1.15 -8.77 -2.65
C LEU A 77 -0.39 -7.45 -2.73
N ARG A 78 0.93 -7.53 -2.73
CA ARG A 78 1.85 -6.40 -2.77
C ARG A 78 2.64 -6.41 -4.06
N PHE A 79 2.48 -5.40 -4.89
CA PHE A 79 3.13 -5.29 -6.19
C PHE A 79 4.33 -4.38 -6.11
N LYS A 80 5.49 -4.87 -6.56
CA LYS A 80 6.75 -4.13 -6.60
C LYS A 80 7.34 -4.11 -8.01
N ASP A 81 8.44 -3.37 -8.18
CA ASP A 81 9.20 -3.30 -9.43
C ASP A 81 8.36 -2.85 -10.64
N LEU A 82 7.56 -1.79 -10.47
CA LEU A 82 6.77 -1.24 -11.57
C LEU A 82 7.68 -0.74 -12.70
N PRO A 83 7.19 -0.77 -13.97
CA PRO A 83 7.94 -0.28 -15.12
C PRO A 83 8.24 1.22 -14.98
N LYS A 84 9.29 1.68 -15.65
CA LYS A 84 9.69 3.10 -15.64
C LYS A 84 8.59 4.04 -16.13
N SER A 85 7.69 3.57 -16.99
CA SER A 85 6.53 4.33 -17.46
C SER A 85 5.51 4.65 -16.37
N ALA A 86 5.45 3.82 -15.32
CA ALA A 86 4.59 4.05 -14.17
C ALA A 86 5.29 4.80 -13.02
N GLN A 87 6.57 5.17 -13.18
CA GLN A 87 7.28 5.99 -12.21
C GLN A 87 6.98 7.46 -12.46
N VAL A 88 6.41 8.13 -11.47
CA VAL A 88 5.97 9.53 -11.57
C VAL A 88 6.59 10.34 -10.44
N LYS A 89 7.13 11.52 -10.76
CA LYS A 89 7.58 12.48 -9.73
C LYS A 89 6.37 13.17 -9.10
N VAL A 90 6.44 13.51 -7.82
CA VAL A 90 5.32 14.17 -7.11
C VAL A 90 4.84 15.42 -7.86
N ARG A 91 5.76 16.21 -8.42
CA ARG A 91 5.44 17.43 -9.19
C ARG A 91 4.74 17.18 -10.52
N GLU A 92 4.88 15.98 -11.08
CA GLU A 92 4.29 15.59 -12.38
C GLU A 92 2.89 14.99 -12.23
N ILE A 93 2.44 14.73 -11.00
CA ILE A 93 1.10 14.18 -10.76
C ILE A 93 0.04 15.17 -11.21
N ARG A 94 -0.90 14.70 -12.04
CA ARG A 94 -2.03 15.46 -12.60
C ARG A 94 -3.31 14.62 -12.54
N SER A 95 -4.41 15.21 -12.90
CA SER A 95 -5.72 14.53 -12.99
C SER A 95 -5.71 13.25 -13.85
N SER A 96 -4.86 13.19 -14.87
CA SER A 96 -4.68 11.99 -15.72
C SER A 96 -4.09 10.78 -15.00
N HIS A 97 -3.50 10.98 -13.83
CA HIS A 97 -2.93 9.91 -13.00
C HIS A 97 -3.90 9.42 -11.92
N ILE A 98 -5.07 10.08 -11.76
CA ILE A 98 -6.08 9.64 -10.79
C ILE A 98 -6.60 8.25 -11.18
N GLY A 99 -6.69 7.37 -10.21
CA GLY A 99 -7.08 5.98 -10.40
C GLY A 99 -5.95 5.05 -10.83
N LYS A 100 -4.85 5.56 -11.38
CA LYS A 100 -3.74 4.75 -11.88
C LYS A 100 -2.81 4.26 -10.78
N PHE A 101 -2.16 3.13 -11.07
CA PHE A 101 -1.16 2.53 -10.21
C PHE A 101 0.23 3.05 -10.57
N VAL A 102 0.84 3.76 -9.64
CA VAL A 102 2.11 4.46 -9.88
C VAL A 102 3.15 4.13 -8.83
N SER A 103 4.41 4.35 -9.18
CA SER A 103 5.55 4.29 -8.27
C SER A 103 6.11 5.70 -8.08
N ILE A 104 6.30 6.10 -6.83
CA ILE A 104 6.77 7.45 -6.46
C ILE A 104 7.93 7.28 -5.48
N ASP A 105 9.00 8.02 -5.71
CA ASP A 105 10.13 8.07 -4.79
C ASP A 105 10.21 9.41 -4.06
N GLY A 106 10.70 9.39 -2.83
CA GLY A 106 10.88 10.58 -2.04
C GLY A 106 11.34 10.31 -0.62
N VAL A 107 11.44 11.38 0.14
CA VAL A 107 11.84 11.38 1.55
C VAL A 107 10.63 11.48 2.44
N VAL A 108 10.54 10.66 3.46
CA VAL A 108 9.50 10.75 4.49
C VAL A 108 9.72 12.03 5.30
N ARG A 109 8.78 12.96 5.21
CA ARG A 109 8.87 14.24 5.94
C ARG A 109 8.18 14.18 7.30
N GLN A 110 7.00 13.58 7.32
CA GLN A 110 6.16 13.50 8.51
C GLN A 110 5.38 12.20 8.51
N LYS A 111 5.13 11.68 9.69
CA LYS A 111 4.37 10.47 9.94
C LYS A 111 3.32 10.76 11.01
N SER A 112 2.08 10.31 10.79
CA SER A 112 1.02 10.45 11.79
C SER A 112 1.07 9.28 12.79
N ASP A 113 0.30 9.40 13.87
CA ASP A 113 0.04 8.26 14.74
C ASP A 113 -0.76 7.17 13.98
N VAL A 114 -0.58 5.93 14.41
CA VAL A 114 -1.40 4.81 13.95
C VAL A 114 -2.81 4.96 14.52
N ARG A 115 -3.82 4.88 13.67
CA ARG A 115 -5.23 4.97 14.06
C ARG A 115 -6.02 3.83 13.45
N PRO A 116 -6.85 3.13 14.24
CA PRO A 116 -7.74 2.11 13.69
C PRO A 116 -8.81 2.77 12.81
N GLN A 117 -8.98 2.21 11.60
CA GLN A 117 -10.00 2.61 10.64
C GLN A 117 -10.95 1.45 10.36
N VAL A 118 -12.24 1.76 10.25
CA VAL A 118 -13.25 0.77 9.87
C VAL A 118 -13.15 0.52 8.36
N THR A 119 -13.03 -0.73 7.97
CA THR A 119 -13.04 -1.16 6.55
C THR A 119 -14.39 -1.73 6.14
N ILE A 120 -15.02 -2.50 7.03
CA ILE A 120 -16.33 -3.08 6.80
C ILE A 120 -17.16 -2.88 8.08
N ALA A 121 -18.39 -2.40 7.91
CA ALA A 121 -19.37 -2.34 8.99
C ALA A 121 -20.55 -3.25 8.65
N LYS A 122 -20.93 -4.11 9.59
CA LYS A 122 -22.08 -5.00 9.48
C LYS A 122 -23.26 -4.41 10.25
N PHE A 123 -24.38 -4.31 9.58
CA PHE A 123 -25.61 -3.73 10.11
C PHE A 123 -26.72 -4.76 10.11
N GLU A 124 -27.51 -4.80 11.18
CA GLU A 124 -28.72 -5.60 11.30
C GLU A 124 -29.95 -4.77 10.94
N CYS A 125 -30.79 -5.32 10.12
CA CYS A 125 -32.09 -4.73 9.84
C CYS A 125 -33.06 -5.04 10.98
N PRO A 126 -33.57 -4.05 11.72
CA PRO A 126 -34.47 -4.31 12.86
C PRO A 126 -35.86 -4.80 12.44
N ALA A 127 -36.18 -4.84 11.15
CA ALA A 127 -37.46 -5.35 10.65
C ALA A 127 -37.41 -6.84 10.27
N CYS A 128 -36.31 -7.28 9.66
CA CYS A 128 -36.21 -8.65 9.13
C CYS A 128 -34.98 -9.43 9.65
N GLY A 129 -34.16 -8.84 10.52
CA GLY A 129 -32.97 -9.47 11.05
C GLY A 129 -31.82 -9.69 10.04
N ASN A 130 -32.02 -9.26 8.80
CA ASN A 130 -30.99 -9.45 7.75
C ASN A 130 -29.72 -8.64 8.06
N VAL A 131 -28.55 -9.24 7.86
CA VAL A 131 -27.25 -8.59 8.05
C VAL A 131 -26.78 -8.00 6.72
N ILE A 132 -26.51 -6.70 6.73
CA ILE A 132 -26.03 -5.92 5.59
C ILE A 132 -24.59 -5.54 5.86
N SER A 133 -23.66 -6.00 5.03
CA SER A 133 -22.25 -5.61 5.11
C SER A 133 -22.01 -4.41 4.18
N VAL A 134 -21.54 -3.31 4.75
CA VAL A 134 -21.24 -2.08 4.01
C VAL A 134 -19.74 -1.82 4.07
N PRO A 135 -19.01 -1.89 2.95
CA PRO A 135 -17.62 -1.51 2.91
C PRO A 135 -17.51 0.02 3.12
N GLN A 136 -16.50 0.42 3.89
CA GLN A 136 -16.20 1.82 4.20
C GLN A 136 -15.01 2.24 3.34
N LEU A 137 -15.28 2.76 2.15
CA LEU A 137 -14.24 3.13 1.19
C LEU A 137 -13.71 4.55 1.42
N ASP A 138 -14.54 5.39 2.05
CA ASP A 138 -14.23 6.80 2.30
C ASP A 138 -13.84 7.07 3.77
N THR A 139 -13.40 8.29 4.03
CA THR A 139 -13.14 8.80 5.39
C THR A 139 -14.41 9.02 6.21
N LYS A 140 -15.58 9.13 5.54
CA LYS A 140 -16.88 9.25 6.19
C LYS A 140 -17.50 7.89 6.40
N PHE A 141 -18.07 7.69 7.60
CA PHE A 141 -18.77 6.46 7.91
C PHE A 141 -20.12 6.40 7.18
N HIS A 142 -20.31 5.37 6.36
CA HIS A 142 -21.51 5.16 5.56
C HIS A 142 -22.40 4.09 6.19
N GLU A 143 -23.66 4.46 6.40
CA GLU A 143 -24.72 3.53 6.82
C GLU A 143 -25.55 3.08 5.61
N PRO A 144 -26.12 1.86 5.61
CA PRO A 144 -27.00 1.42 4.55
C PRO A 144 -28.27 2.28 4.52
N THR A 145 -28.68 2.71 3.33
CA THR A 145 -29.87 3.54 3.14
C THR A 145 -31.17 2.73 3.06
N ARG A 146 -31.07 1.46 2.63
CA ARG A 146 -32.20 0.56 2.38
C ARG A 146 -31.82 -0.90 2.60
N CYS A 147 -32.71 -1.67 3.20
CA CYS A 147 -32.63 -3.13 3.27
C CYS A 147 -33.36 -3.79 2.09
N GLY A 148 -32.99 -5.03 1.75
CA GLY A 148 -33.69 -5.84 0.75
C GLY A 148 -35.17 -6.06 1.07
N CYS A 149 -35.59 -6.00 2.33
CA CYS A 149 -37.02 -6.07 2.74
C CYS A 149 -37.81 -4.77 2.49
N GLY A 150 -37.17 -3.72 1.92
CA GLY A 150 -37.81 -2.43 1.64
C GLY A 150 -37.69 -1.38 2.74
N ARG A 151 -37.25 -1.76 3.95
CA ARG A 151 -37.09 -0.83 5.06
C ARG A 151 -36.02 0.23 4.74
N LYS A 152 -36.34 1.48 5.08
CA LYS A 152 -35.44 2.63 5.07
C LYS A 152 -35.27 3.13 6.50
N GLY A 153 -34.15 3.80 6.80
CA GLY A 153 -33.89 4.47 8.08
C GLY A 153 -32.68 3.91 8.79
N LYS A 154 -32.64 4.03 10.11
CA LYS A 154 -31.48 3.63 10.92
C LYS A 154 -31.40 2.11 11.08
N PHE A 155 -30.20 1.58 10.93
CA PHE A 155 -29.85 0.19 11.11
C PHE A 155 -28.96 0.04 12.35
N LYS A 156 -29.03 -1.11 13.01
CA LYS A 156 -28.21 -1.38 14.20
C LYS A 156 -26.84 -1.90 13.75
N ILE A 157 -25.78 -1.30 14.25
CA ILE A 157 -24.42 -1.78 14.01
C ILE A 157 -24.21 -3.06 14.84
N LEU A 158 -23.84 -4.16 14.17
CA LEU A 158 -23.48 -5.42 14.80
C LEU A 158 -21.97 -5.52 15.04
N GLU A 159 -21.20 -5.26 14.00
CA GLU A 159 -19.75 -5.48 14.01
C GLU A 159 -19.06 -4.46 13.12
N LYS A 160 -17.83 -4.08 13.51
CA LYS A 160 -16.94 -3.25 12.72
C LYS A 160 -15.62 -3.98 12.56
N GLU A 161 -15.21 -4.22 11.32
CA GLU A 161 -13.88 -4.72 11.03
C GLU A 161 -12.93 -3.53 10.96
N LEU A 162 -11.94 -3.52 11.86
CA LEU A 162 -10.96 -2.45 11.98
C LEU A 162 -9.63 -2.91 11.40
N VAL A 163 -8.93 -2.00 10.74
CA VAL A 163 -7.53 -2.15 10.35
C VAL A 163 -6.75 -0.94 10.82
N ASP A 164 -5.50 -1.15 11.18
CA ASP A 164 -4.61 -0.07 11.51
C ASP A 164 -4.26 0.73 10.25
N ALA A 165 -4.32 2.04 10.36
CA ALA A 165 -4.05 2.97 9.28
C ALA A 165 -3.13 4.09 9.76
N GLN A 166 -2.28 4.58 8.84
CA GLN A 166 -1.32 5.62 9.12
C GLN A 166 -1.13 6.52 7.90
N GLY A 167 -1.06 7.84 8.15
CA GLY A 167 -0.73 8.83 7.13
C GLY A 167 0.76 9.17 7.15
N ILE A 168 1.36 9.31 5.98
CA ILE A 168 2.73 9.77 5.80
C ILE A 168 2.73 10.93 4.81
N VAL A 169 3.54 11.94 5.06
CA VAL A 169 3.82 13.00 4.09
C VAL A 169 5.15 12.70 3.42
N LEU A 170 5.11 12.39 2.13
CA LEU A 170 6.27 12.21 1.28
C LEU A 170 6.65 13.54 0.62
N GLU A 171 7.92 13.87 0.62
CA GLU A 171 8.50 15.04 -0.03
C GLU A 171 9.46 14.58 -1.14
N GLU A 172 9.52 15.28 -2.25
CA GLU A 172 10.51 15.03 -3.30
C GLU A 172 11.92 15.10 -2.74
N ASN A 173 12.81 14.20 -3.18
CA ASN A 173 14.18 14.19 -2.74
C ASN A 173 14.88 15.49 -3.19
N PRO A 174 15.36 16.33 -2.24
CA PRO A 174 16.04 17.59 -2.56
C PRO A 174 17.26 17.44 -3.47
N GLU A 175 17.96 16.31 -3.40
CA GLU A 175 19.14 16.03 -4.22
C GLU A 175 18.83 15.88 -5.71
N LYS A 176 17.58 15.56 -6.05
CA LYS A 176 17.10 15.37 -7.42
C LYS A 176 16.47 16.62 -8.02
N LEU A 177 16.42 17.72 -7.24
CA LEU A 177 15.84 18.98 -7.67
C LEU A 177 16.89 19.80 -8.40
N GLU A 178 16.51 20.38 -9.53
CA GLU A 178 17.31 21.39 -10.21
C GLU A 178 17.26 22.71 -9.42
N GLY A 179 18.37 23.45 -9.41
CA GLY A 179 18.61 24.56 -8.49
C GLY A 179 17.48 25.57 -8.39
N GLY A 180 17.04 25.85 -7.15
CA GLY A 180 16.01 26.84 -6.82
C GLY A 180 14.56 26.33 -6.82
N GLU A 181 14.30 25.08 -7.14
CA GLU A 181 12.97 24.50 -7.09
C GLU A 181 12.54 24.11 -5.66
N GLN A 182 11.29 24.42 -5.32
CA GLN A 182 10.71 23.94 -4.06
C GLN A 182 10.26 22.49 -4.18
N PRO A 183 10.61 21.62 -3.20
CA PRO A 183 10.13 20.24 -3.18
C PRO A 183 8.62 20.20 -2.99
N LYS A 184 7.94 19.39 -3.78
CA LYS A 184 6.51 19.13 -3.65
C LYS A 184 6.27 17.99 -2.66
N ARG A 185 5.07 17.99 -2.07
CA ARG A 185 4.64 17.00 -1.07
C ARG A 185 3.38 16.31 -1.52
N ILE A 186 3.25 15.05 -1.13
CA ILE A 186 2.05 14.26 -1.33
C ILE A 186 1.74 13.46 -0.07
N ASN A 187 0.45 13.30 0.21
CA ASN A 187 -0.01 12.48 1.32
C ASN A 187 -0.09 11.01 0.89
N LEU A 188 0.49 10.13 1.69
CA LEU A 188 0.45 8.70 1.54
C LEU A 188 -0.45 8.10 2.62
N PHE A 189 -1.18 7.06 2.28
CA PHE A 189 -2.06 6.36 3.20
C PHE A 189 -1.71 4.87 3.25
N LEU A 190 -1.27 4.42 4.41
CA LEU A 190 -0.85 3.05 4.67
C LEU A 190 -1.92 2.35 5.50
N LYS A 191 -2.16 1.06 5.23
CA LYS A 191 -3.18 0.24 5.90
C LYS A 191 -2.64 -1.15 6.22
N ALA A 192 -3.21 -1.72 7.27
CA ALA A 192 -3.05 -3.12 7.65
C ALA A 192 -1.58 -3.54 7.88
N ASP A 193 -1.07 -4.54 7.15
CA ASP A 193 0.29 -5.08 7.29
C ASP A 193 1.39 -4.04 7.05
N LEU A 194 1.12 -2.99 6.24
CA LEU A 194 2.06 -1.88 6.04
C LEU A 194 2.26 -1.00 7.28
N VAL A 195 1.41 -1.13 8.28
CA VAL A 195 1.46 -0.37 9.54
C VAL A 195 1.99 -1.23 10.69
N SER A 196 2.58 -2.39 10.39
CA SER A 196 3.18 -3.26 11.39
C SER A 196 4.45 -2.62 12.02
N PRO A 197 4.83 -2.98 13.26
CA PRO A 197 6.04 -2.44 13.92
C PRO A 197 7.34 -2.67 13.13
N LEU A 198 7.39 -3.71 12.28
CA LEU A 198 8.51 -3.97 11.38
C LEU A 198 8.52 -2.98 10.20
N SER A 199 7.35 -2.72 9.62
CA SER A 199 7.19 -1.75 8.53
C SER A 199 7.41 -0.32 9.01
N GLU A 200 7.08 -0.04 10.29
CA GLU A 200 7.29 1.28 10.89
C GLU A 200 8.74 1.74 10.84
N LYS A 201 9.69 0.83 11.03
CA LYS A 201 11.13 1.15 10.97
C LYS A 201 11.58 1.58 9.57
N ARG A 202 10.88 1.12 8.52
CA ARG A 202 11.20 1.40 7.12
C ARG A 202 10.62 2.73 6.62
N THR A 203 9.75 3.36 7.42
CA THR A 203 9.04 4.60 7.05
C THR A 203 9.30 5.74 8.04
N ASN A 204 10.47 5.75 8.68
CA ASN A 204 10.81 6.81 9.63
C ASN A 204 11.08 8.15 8.90
N PRO A 205 10.76 9.29 9.53
CA PRO A 205 11.09 10.60 8.98
C PRO A 205 12.58 10.71 8.63
N GLY A 206 12.86 11.24 7.45
CA GLY A 206 14.22 11.36 6.89
C GLY A 206 14.65 10.20 5.98
N MET A 207 13.94 9.07 5.96
CA MET A 207 14.29 7.94 5.10
C MET A 207 13.83 8.16 3.66
N ASN A 208 14.68 7.75 2.70
CA ASN A 208 14.30 7.65 1.29
C ASN A 208 13.52 6.36 1.05
N ILE A 209 12.32 6.48 0.51
CA ILE A 209 11.46 5.35 0.20
C ILE A 209 10.97 5.39 -1.24
N LEU A 210 10.75 4.21 -1.81
CA LEU A 210 10.01 4.01 -3.03
C LEU A 210 8.65 3.43 -2.64
N VAL A 211 7.59 4.11 -3.03
CA VAL A 211 6.22 3.68 -2.73
C VAL A 211 5.49 3.34 -4.02
N THR A 212 4.72 2.27 -3.98
CA THR A 212 3.84 1.86 -5.06
C THR A 212 2.40 1.92 -4.55
N GLY A 213 1.53 2.56 -5.32
CA GLY A 213 0.14 2.70 -4.91
C GLY A 213 -0.74 3.38 -5.94
N GLN A 214 -2.01 3.50 -5.60
CA GLN A 214 -3.03 4.13 -6.44
C GLN A 214 -3.21 5.59 -6.03
N ILE A 215 -3.24 6.50 -7.00
CA ILE A 215 -3.58 7.91 -6.75
C ILE A 215 -5.09 8.03 -6.60
N LYS A 216 -5.54 8.56 -5.46
CA LYS A 216 -6.93 8.82 -5.14
C LYS A 216 -7.17 10.30 -4.87
N GLU A 217 -8.37 10.74 -5.19
CA GLU A 217 -8.84 12.08 -4.87
C GLU A 217 -9.50 12.11 -3.48
N VAL A 218 -9.22 13.17 -2.73
CA VAL A 218 -9.82 13.42 -1.42
C VAL A 218 -10.61 14.72 -1.48
N PRO A 219 -11.93 14.69 -1.24
CA PRO A 219 -12.73 15.90 -1.30
C PRO A 219 -12.34 16.87 -0.17
N ILE A 220 -12.06 18.10 -0.54
CA ILE A 220 -11.83 19.20 0.42
C ILE A 220 -13.18 19.67 0.92
N ILE A 221 -13.41 19.56 2.22
CA ILE A 221 -14.63 20.05 2.86
C ILE A 221 -14.42 21.52 3.19
N SER A 222 -15.29 22.40 2.67
CA SER A 222 -15.25 23.81 3.00
C SER A 222 -15.66 24.05 4.47
N ARG A 223 -15.31 25.21 5.02
CA ARG A 223 -15.72 25.58 6.40
C ARG A 223 -17.23 25.55 6.64
N THR A 224 -18.02 25.65 5.59
CA THR A 224 -19.50 25.58 5.61
C THR A 224 -20.03 24.16 5.55
N GLY A 225 -19.17 23.12 5.50
CA GLY A 225 -19.56 21.72 5.41
C GLY A 225 -19.94 21.24 4.01
N ALA A 226 -19.96 22.13 3.03
CA ALA A 226 -20.23 21.76 1.63
C ALA A 226 -18.97 21.18 0.96
N PRO A 227 -19.10 20.16 0.10
CA PRO A 227 -17.99 19.65 -0.69
C PRO A 227 -17.48 20.74 -1.65
N SER A 228 -16.16 20.94 -1.67
CA SER A 228 -15.50 21.83 -2.62
C SER A 228 -15.44 21.17 -4.00
N THR A 229 -15.36 21.98 -5.05
CA THR A 229 -15.03 21.52 -6.41
C THR A 229 -13.53 21.21 -6.57
N ARG A 230 -12.73 21.47 -5.53
CA ARG A 230 -11.31 21.16 -5.49
C ARG A 230 -11.09 19.90 -4.68
N PHE A 231 -10.16 19.06 -5.15
CA PHE A 231 -9.77 17.82 -4.51
C PHE A 231 -8.28 17.87 -4.19
N ASP A 232 -7.91 17.35 -3.04
CA ASP A 232 -6.52 17.00 -2.75
C ASP A 232 -6.23 15.61 -3.30
N LEU A 233 -4.97 15.37 -3.67
CA LEU A 233 -4.52 14.06 -4.13
C LEU A 233 -3.78 13.35 -3.00
N MET A 234 -4.06 12.07 -2.86
CA MET A 234 -3.34 11.16 -1.96
C MET A 234 -2.99 9.87 -2.69
N VAL A 235 -2.02 9.15 -2.18
CA VAL A 235 -1.69 7.82 -2.68
C VAL A 235 -2.09 6.77 -1.66
N ASP A 236 -2.97 5.86 -2.06
CA ASP A 236 -3.32 4.66 -1.29
C ASP A 236 -2.25 3.61 -1.56
N ILE A 237 -1.41 3.36 -0.57
CA ILE A 237 -0.17 2.60 -0.73
C ILE A 237 -0.47 1.10 -0.77
N ASN A 238 0.11 0.45 -1.78
CA ASN A 238 0.13 -1.00 -1.89
C ASN A 238 1.47 -1.59 -1.40
N HIS A 239 2.61 -0.98 -1.74
CA HIS A 239 3.92 -1.47 -1.34
C HIS A 239 4.88 -0.34 -0.99
N VAL A 240 5.77 -0.59 -0.02
CA VAL A 240 6.81 0.36 0.41
C VAL A 240 8.16 -0.35 0.41
N GLU A 241 9.13 0.24 -0.25
CA GLU A 241 10.50 -0.24 -0.31
C GLU A 241 11.46 0.86 0.16
N PRO A 242 12.29 0.63 1.19
CA PRO A 242 13.34 1.58 1.54
C PRO A 242 14.41 1.58 0.44
N LYS A 243 14.85 2.77 0.00
CA LYS A 243 15.94 2.89 -0.99
C LYS A 243 17.33 2.81 -0.37
N GLU A 244 17.41 3.05 0.92
CA GLU A 244 18.66 2.93 1.70
C GLU A 244 18.58 1.65 2.53
N GLU A 245 19.61 0.84 2.44
CA GLU A 245 19.77 -0.27 3.37
C GLU A 245 19.93 0.32 4.77
N SER A 246 19.00 0.02 5.67
CA SER A 246 19.16 0.43 7.07
C SER A 246 20.39 -0.30 7.62
N PHE A 247 21.26 0.42 8.34
CA PHE A 247 22.44 -0.19 9.00
C PHE A 247 22.09 -1.40 9.87
N HIS A 248 20.82 -1.57 10.23
CA HIS A 248 20.31 -2.72 10.99
C HIS A 248 20.08 -3.98 10.15
N GLU A 249 20.03 -3.88 8.81
CA GLU A 249 19.85 -5.02 7.90
C GLU A 249 21.18 -5.46 7.24
N LEU A 250 22.30 -4.78 7.54
CA LEU A 250 23.60 -5.17 7.05
C LEU A 250 24.03 -6.49 7.70
N SER A 251 23.91 -7.57 6.98
CA SER A 251 24.50 -8.85 7.37
C SER A 251 25.99 -8.84 7.05
N ILE A 252 26.80 -8.56 8.07
CA ILE A 252 28.25 -8.62 7.94
C ILE A 252 28.65 -10.09 7.78
N SER A 253 29.25 -10.44 6.64
CA SER A 253 29.81 -11.78 6.44
C SER A 253 31.05 -11.98 7.32
N LYS A 254 31.33 -13.22 7.73
CA LYS A 254 32.53 -13.53 8.55
C LYS A 254 33.83 -12.99 7.93
N LYS A 255 33.95 -13.02 6.59
CA LYS A 255 35.12 -12.46 5.89
C LYS A 255 35.25 -10.94 6.05
N GLN A 256 34.10 -10.22 6.08
CA GLN A 256 34.09 -8.78 6.33
C GLN A 256 34.39 -8.46 7.80
N GLU A 257 33.87 -9.27 8.71
CA GLU A 257 34.16 -9.16 10.15
C GLU A 257 35.67 -9.33 10.44
N ASP A 258 36.29 -10.36 9.87
CA ASP A 258 37.72 -10.59 9.98
C ASP A 258 38.55 -9.43 9.41
N ALA A 259 38.16 -8.91 8.25
CA ALA A 259 38.80 -7.75 7.63
C ALA A 259 38.68 -6.47 8.47
N ILE A 260 37.51 -6.22 9.09
CA ILE A 260 37.28 -5.09 9.99
C ILE A 260 38.13 -5.23 11.25
N LEU A 261 38.23 -6.44 11.81
CA LEU A 261 39.05 -6.71 12.97
C LEU A 261 40.58 -6.55 12.67
N GLU A 262 40.98 -6.89 11.46
CA GLU A 262 42.37 -6.70 11.01
C GLU A 262 42.69 -5.19 10.83
N LEU A 263 41.77 -4.44 10.21
CA LEU A 263 41.87 -2.98 10.07
C LEU A 263 41.86 -2.26 11.42
N SER A 264 41.10 -2.73 12.39
CA SER A 264 41.03 -2.11 13.73
C SER A 264 42.37 -2.18 14.51
N LYS A 265 43.27 -3.08 14.13
CA LYS A 265 44.61 -3.22 14.75
C LYS A 265 45.64 -2.25 14.17
N ASP A 266 45.32 -1.53 13.07
CA ASP A 266 46.25 -0.58 12.45
C ASP A 266 46.33 0.73 13.25
N PRO A 267 47.45 1.07 13.88
CA PRO A 267 47.58 2.31 14.68
C PRO A 267 47.49 3.59 13.86
N HIS A 268 47.57 3.48 12.52
CA HIS A 268 47.48 4.63 11.59
C HIS A 268 46.16 4.69 10.82
N LEU A 269 45.15 3.90 11.20
CA LEU A 269 43.89 3.80 10.52
C LEU A 269 43.24 5.18 10.28
N LEU A 270 43.15 6.02 11.32
CA LEU A 270 42.61 7.37 11.25
C LEU A 270 43.33 8.27 10.24
N LYS A 271 44.64 8.17 10.13
CA LYS A 271 45.42 8.95 9.14
C LYS A 271 45.15 8.48 7.71
N LYS A 272 44.95 7.16 7.51
CA LYS A 272 44.65 6.58 6.21
C LYS A 272 43.22 6.84 5.76
N MET A 273 42.28 7.06 6.69
CA MET A 273 40.90 7.40 6.36
C MET A 273 40.69 8.88 6.05
N ILE A 274 41.61 9.77 6.46
CA ILE A 274 41.52 11.23 6.26
C ILE A 274 42.31 11.66 5.02
N ALA A 275 43.24 10.85 4.51
CA ALA A 275 43.98 11.11 3.29
C ALA A 275 43.23 10.62 2.05
#